data_af675d29d5ba6f66370d2b99cbce1ccd
#
_entry.id   af675d29d5ba6f66370d2b99cbce1ccd
#
_cell.length_a   1.000
_cell.length_b   1.000
_cell.length_c   1.000
_cell.angle_alpha   90.00
_cell.angle_beta   90.00
_cell.angle_gamma   90.00
#
_symmetry.space_group_name_H-M   'P 1'
#
loop_
_entity.id
_entity.type
_entity.pdbx_description
1 polymer ?
#
loop_
_entity_poly.entity_id
_entity_poly.type
_entity_poly.pdbx_seq_one_letter_code
_entity_poly.pdbx_strand_id
1 'polypeptide(L)'
;MAGFNNLADVYRSQDRLTILAIADVKRHEYLPDVPTLQELGYNVDDASVNFRGYALPKGVAPSIVDKAAKIVPVMFHDPEVVKRMKDSGSPMLIMDRAQVLEMFQKKQETLKALLSDLRK
;
A
#
# COMPACT_ATOMS: atom_id res chain seq x y z
N MET A 1 -22.49 2.85 -12.36
CA MET A 1 -21.16 3.50 -12.45
C MET A 1 -20.15 2.62 -11.72
N ALA A 2 -19.01 2.35 -12.30
CA ALA A 2 -17.90 1.64 -11.66
C ALA A 2 -16.68 2.57 -11.54
N GLY A 3 -15.81 2.33 -10.57
CA GLY A 3 -14.62 3.15 -10.35
C GLY A 3 -13.60 2.43 -9.47
N PHE A 4 -12.37 2.96 -9.46
CA PHE A 4 -11.31 2.54 -8.55
C PHE A 4 -11.33 3.40 -7.30
N ASN A 5 -11.28 2.76 -6.14
CA ASN A 5 -11.30 3.43 -4.84
C ASN A 5 -10.27 2.80 -3.90
N ASN A 6 -9.89 3.54 -2.86
CA ASN A 6 -9.05 3.01 -1.80
C ASN A 6 -9.82 1.98 -0.96
N LEU A 7 -9.12 0.93 -0.54
CA LEU A 7 -9.71 -0.15 0.25
C LEU A 7 -10.42 0.35 1.51
N ALA A 8 -9.85 1.28 2.26
CA ALA A 8 -10.45 1.80 3.48
C ALA A 8 -11.81 2.49 3.24
N ASP A 9 -11.97 3.18 2.11
CA ASP A 9 -13.23 3.84 1.74
C ASP A 9 -14.28 2.80 1.30
N VAL A 10 -13.83 1.81 0.54
CA VAL A 10 -14.70 0.69 0.09
C VAL A 10 -15.14 -0.15 1.29
N TYR A 11 -14.23 -0.50 2.20
CA TYR A 11 -14.52 -1.29 3.40
C TYR A 11 -15.57 -0.62 4.30
N ARG A 12 -15.48 0.70 4.48
CA ARG A 12 -16.46 1.47 5.26
C ARG A 12 -17.83 1.62 4.58
N SER A 13 -17.90 1.35 3.30
CA SER A 13 -19.12 1.52 2.48
C SER A 13 -19.58 0.22 1.81
N GLN A 14 -19.08 -0.93 2.27
CA GLN A 14 -19.32 -2.22 1.65
C GLN A 14 -20.80 -2.64 1.64
N ASP A 15 -21.61 -2.11 2.54
CA ASP A 15 -23.06 -2.28 2.58
C ASP A 15 -23.80 -1.54 1.44
N ARG A 16 -23.13 -0.57 0.80
CA ARG A 16 -23.66 0.29 -0.26
C ARG A 16 -23.00 0.07 -1.62
N LEU A 17 -21.96 -0.77 -1.66
CA LEU A 17 -21.14 -0.99 -2.86
C LEU A 17 -21.03 -2.48 -3.16
N THR A 18 -21.06 -2.82 -4.44
CA THR A 18 -20.64 -4.15 -4.90
C THR A 18 -19.17 -4.08 -5.27
N ILE A 19 -18.36 -4.83 -4.53
CA ILE A 19 -16.91 -4.91 -4.78
C ILE A 19 -16.68 -6.00 -5.82
N LEU A 20 -16.16 -5.63 -6.98
CA LEU A 20 -15.99 -6.54 -8.11
C LEU A 20 -14.67 -7.30 -8.05
N ALA A 21 -13.58 -6.61 -7.71
CA ALA A 21 -12.25 -7.19 -7.59
C ALA A 21 -11.31 -6.26 -6.82
N ILE A 22 -10.18 -6.81 -6.37
CA ILE A 22 -9.09 -6.08 -5.72
C ILE A 22 -7.91 -6.01 -6.70
N ALA A 23 -7.34 -4.82 -6.88
CA ALA A 23 -6.14 -4.62 -7.69
C ALA A 23 -4.88 -4.96 -6.86
N ASP A 24 -4.70 -6.24 -6.58
CA ASP A 24 -3.58 -6.79 -5.84
C ASP A 24 -3.27 -8.20 -6.36
N VAL A 25 -2.12 -8.76 -5.99
CA VAL A 25 -1.70 -10.13 -6.29
C VAL A 25 -2.26 -11.16 -5.30
N LYS A 26 -2.78 -10.71 -4.18
CA LYS A 26 -3.40 -11.56 -3.13
C LYS A 26 -4.72 -10.97 -2.68
N ARG A 27 -5.67 -11.86 -2.33
CA ARG A 27 -6.92 -11.43 -1.68
C ARG A 27 -6.63 -10.73 -0.36
N HIS A 28 -7.44 -9.73 -0.06
CA HIS A 28 -7.28 -8.97 1.17
C HIS A 28 -7.99 -9.65 2.35
N GLU A 29 -7.36 -9.64 3.53
CA GLU A 29 -7.89 -10.29 4.74
C GLU A 29 -9.27 -9.77 5.19
N TYR A 30 -9.58 -8.50 4.89
CA TYR A 30 -10.90 -7.91 5.21
C TYR A 30 -11.95 -8.19 4.15
N LEU A 31 -11.58 -8.74 3.00
CA LEU A 31 -12.46 -9.03 1.87
C LEU A 31 -12.08 -10.39 1.25
N PRO A 32 -12.12 -11.48 2.02
CA PRO A 32 -11.61 -12.79 1.58
C PRO A 32 -12.41 -13.39 0.42
N ASP A 33 -13.67 -12.99 0.27
CA ASP A 33 -14.56 -13.48 -0.78
C ASP A 33 -14.44 -12.70 -2.09
N VAL A 34 -13.71 -11.55 -2.08
CA VAL A 34 -13.53 -10.73 -3.28
C VAL A 34 -12.30 -11.20 -4.04
N PRO A 35 -12.43 -11.55 -5.34
CA PRO A 35 -11.31 -11.99 -6.14
C PRO A 35 -10.33 -10.86 -6.42
N THR A 36 -9.08 -11.19 -6.71
CA THR A 36 -8.12 -10.25 -7.23
C THR A 36 -8.27 -10.08 -8.75
N LEU A 37 -7.80 -8.96 -9.29
CA LEU A 37 -7.74 -8.80 -10.74
C LEU A 37 -6.85 -9.86 -11.40
N GLN A 38 -5.80 -10.31 -10.71
CA GLN A 38 -4.94 -11.38 -11.21
C GLN A 38 -5.70 -12.72 -11.33
N GLU A 39 -6.55 -13.08 -10.36
CA GLU A 39 -7.41 -14.27 -10.44
C GLU A 39 -8.42 -14.19 -11.59
N LEU A 40 -8.79 -12.98 -11.99
CA LEU A 40 -9.68 -12.71 -13.12
C LEU A 40 -8.93 -12.62 -14.47
N GLY A 41 -7.63 -12.91 -14.51
CA GLY A 41 -6.83 -12.94 -15.72
C GLY A 41 -6.21 -11.61 -16.14
N TYR A 42 -6.33 -10.57 -15.32
CA TYR A 42 -5.68 -9.28 -15.58
C TYR A 42 -4.28 -9.25 -14.99
N ASN A 43 -3.32 -8.78 -15.76
CA ASN A 43 -1.94 -8.62 -15.28
C ASN A 43 -1.87 -7.41 -14.34
N VAL A 44 -1.70 -7.67 -13.06
CA VAL A 44 -1.49 -6.66 -12.02
C VAL A 44 -0.22 -6.98 -11.25
N ASP A 45 0.45 -5.96 -10.79
CA ASP A 45 1.60 -6.06 -9.91
C ASP A 45 1.33 -5.35 -8.56
N ASP A 46 2.26 -5.51 -7.64
CA ASP A 46 2.24 -4.83 -6.35
C ASP A 46 2.79 -3.39 -6.43
N ALA A 47 3.24 -2.93 -7.60
CA ALA A 47 3.82 -1.60 -7.78
C ALA A 47 2.77 -0.48 -7.71
N SER A 48 1.52 -0.76 -8.04
CA SER A 48 0.41 0.20 -7.98
C SER A 48 -0.24 0.32 -6.61
N VAL A 49 0.16 -0.47 -5.63
CA VAL A 49 -0.39 -0.43 -4.27
C VAL A 49 -0.16 0.95 -3.64
N ASN A 50 -1.23 1.52 -3.11
CA ASN A 50 -1.16 2.78 -2.37
C ASN A 50 -0.47 2.55 -1.02
N PHE A 51 0.42 3.45 -0.63
CA PHE A 51 1.15 3.37 0.62
C PHE A 51 1.19 4.72 1.35
N ARG A 52 1.42 4.67 2.64
CA ARG A 52 1.69 5.83 3.49
C ARG A 52 3.04 5.63 4.15
N GLY A 53 3.78 6.69 4.37
CA GLY A 53 5.11 6.60 4.97
C GLY A 53 5.57 7.91 5.59
N TYR A 54 6.68 7.85 6.29
CA TYR A 54 7.37 8.99 6.85
C TYR A 54 8.61 9.30 6.03
N ALA A 55 8.84 10.56 5.75
CA ALA A 55 10.03 11.04 5.07
C ALA A 55 10.71 12.11 5.92
N LEU A 56 12.01 12.13 5.89
CA LEU A 56 12.81 13.20 6.49
C LEU A 56 13.33 14.13 5.40
N PRO A 57 13.51 15.41 5.69
CA PRO A 57 14.13 16.36 4.76
C PRO A 57 15.52 15.89 4.33
N LYS A 58 15.94 16.31 3.13
CA LYS A 58 17.30 16.08 2.64
C LYS A 58 18.30 16.82 3.55
N GLY A 59 19.40 16.16 3.89
CA GLY A 59 20.48 16.74 4.69
C GLY A 59 20.32 16.60 6.22
N VAL A 60 19.30 15.85 6.68
CA VAL A 60 19.19 15.50 8.10
C VAL A 60 20.37 14.62 8.51
N ALA A 61 20.93 14.88 9.70
CA ALA A 61 22.06 14.14 10.24
C ALA A 61 21.80 12.62 10.26
N PRO A 62 22.77 11.77 9.88
CA PRO A 62 22.60 10.32 9.83
C PRO A 62 22.08 9.72 11.13
N SER A 63 22.54 10.21 12.28
CA SER A 63 22.10 9.76 13.60
C SER A 63 20.59 9.95 13.85
N ILE A 64 20.00 11.04 13.30
CA ILE A 64 18.55 11.29 13.37
C ILE A 64 17.82 10.33 12.43
N VAL A 65 18.36 10.13 11.23
CA VAL A 65 17.78 9.18 10.25
C VAL A 65 17.75 7.76 10.84
N ASP A 66 18.84 7.31 11.45
CA ASP A 66 18.93 5.98 12.07
C ASP A 66 17.98 5.84 13.26
N LYS A 67 17.86 6.90 14.07
CA LYS A 67 16.92 6.90 15.19
C LYS A 67 15.47 6.82 14.70
N ALA A 68 15.09 7.60 13.70
CA ALA A 68 13.75 7.56 13.11
C ALA A 68 13.45 6.19 12.48
N ALA A 69 14.41 5.61 11.73
CA ALA A 69 14.29 4.30 11.10
C ALA A 69 14.05 3.17 12.12
N LYS A 70 14.56 3.30 13.34
CA LYS A 70 14.33 2.33 14.44
C LYS A 70 12.99 2.55 15.13
N ILE A 71 12.58 3.80 15.35
CA ILE A 71 11.39 4.12 16.15
C ILE A 71 10.11 3.97 15.33
N VAL A 72 10.09 4.45 14.09
CA VAL A 72 8.88 4.50 13.29
C VAL A 72 8.22 3.12 13.09
N PRO A 73 8.94 2.05 12.70
CA PRO A 73 8.31 0.73 12.61
C PRO A 73 7.72 0.23 13.93
N VAL A 74 8.42 0.49 15.05
CA VAL A 74 7.97 0.06 16.38
C VAL A 74 6.64 0.72 16.78
N MET A 75 6.43 1.98 16.43
CA MET A 75 5.16 2.68 16.70
C MET A 75 3.95 1.98 16.07
N PHE A 76 4.12 1.36 14.91
CA PHE A 76 3.05 0.65 14.22
C PHE A 76 2.80 -0.77 14.75
N HIS A 77 3.65 -1.28 15.65
CA HIS A 77 3.40 -2.54 16.38
C HIS A 77 2.71 -2.31 17.72
N ASP A 78 2.48 -1.06 18.11
CA ASP A 78 1.70 -0.74 19.30
C ASP A 78 0.27 -1.29 19.17
N PRO A 79 -0.24 -2.05 20.15
CA PRO A 79 -1.56 -2.67 20.07
C PRO A 79 -2.71 -1.70 19.84
N GLU A 80 -2.62 -0.50 20.41
CA GLU A 80 -3.65 0.54 20.22
C GLU A 80 -3.63 1.09 18.79
N VAL A 81 -2.45 1.30 18.23
CA VAL A 81 -2.29 1.72 16.83
C VAL A 81 -2.80 0.65 15.89
N VAL A 82 -2.43 -0.60 16.10
CA VAL A 82 -2.90 -1.76 15.32
C VAL A 82 -4.43 -1.83 15.35
N LYS A 83 -5.03 -1.72 16.54
CA LYS A 83 -6.49 -1.73 16.69
C LYS A 83 -7.15 -0.59 15.92
N ARG A 84 -6.68 0.64 16.07
CA ARG A 84 -7.24 1.81 15.36
C ARG A 84 -7.13 1.67 13.83
N MET A 85 -6.02 1.16 13.34
CA MET A 85 -5.83 0.93 11.90
C MET A 85 -6.81 -0.13 11.39
N LYS A 86 -6.98 -1.23 12.12
CA LYS A 86 -7.95 -2.28 11.80
C LYS A 86 -9.39 -1.74 11.80
N ASP A 87 -9.78 -1.03 12.84
CA ASP A 87 -11.13 -0.46 12.99
C ASP A 87 -11.44 0.56 11.87
N SER A 88 -10.42 1.22 11.32
CA SER A 88 -10.57 2.15 10.19
C SER A 88 -10.58 1.47 8.81
N GLY A 89 -10.47 0.13 8.76
CA GLY A 89 -10.35 -0.62 7.49
C GLY A 89 -9.06 -0.32 6.73
N SER A 90 -8.02 0.17 7.42
CA SER A 90 -6.72 0.48 6.81
C SER A 90 -5.76 -0.68 7.01
N PRO A 91 -5.44 -1.44 5.96
CA PRO A 91 -4.45 -2.51 6.06
C PRO A 91 -3.08 -1.94 6.38
N MET A 92 -2.29 -2.68 7.15
CA MET A 92 -0.93 -2.30 7.48
C MET A 92 0.07 -3.31 6.92
N LEU A 93 0.98 -2.82 6.10
CA LEU A 93 2.22 -3.50 5.74
C LEU A 93 3.37 -2.63 6.26
N ILE A 94 3.96 -3.05 7.38
CA ILE A 94 5.03 -2.30 8.02
C ILE A 94 6.33 -2.67 7.33
N MET A 95 6.97 -1.67 6.73
CA MET A 95 8.25 -1.81 6.04
C MET A 95 9.33 -1.01 6.75
N ASP A 96 10.51 -1.59 6.85
CA ASP A 96 11.71 -0.88 7.28
C ASP A 96 12.27 0.01 6.15
N ARG A 97 13.32 0.78 6.46
CA ARG A 97 13.96 1.69 5.50
C ARG A 97 14.49 0.98 4.25
N ALA A 98 15.08 -0.20 4.39
CA ALA A 98 15.65 -0.93 3.27
C ALA A 98 14.55 -1.43 2.32
N GLN A 99 13.49 -2.02 2.88
CA GLN A 99 12.32 -2.47 2.16
C GLN A 99 11.60 -1.33 1.43
N VAL A 100 11.48 -0.15 2.08
CA VAL A 100 10.89 1.05 1.45
C VAL A 100 11.74 1.51 0.27
N LEU A 101 13.07 1.55 0.39
CA LEU A 101 13.96 1.95 -0.71
C LEU A 101 13.86 0.99 -1.89
N GLU A 102 13.85 -0.32 -1.64
CA GLU A 102 13.66 -1.34 -2.68
C GLU A 102 12.31 -1.18 -3.39
N MET A 103 11.23 -1.01 -2.61
CA MET A 103 9.90 -0.75 -3.17
C MET A 103 9.88 0.50 -4.07
N PHE A 104 10.52 1.60 -3.66
CA PHE A 104 10.59 2.81 -4.48
C PHE A 104 11.36 2.60 -5.79
N GLN A 105 12.47 1.86 -5.75
CA GLN A 105 13.24 1.52 -6.95
C GLN A 105 12.40 0.71 -7.93
N LYS A 106 11.75 -0.35 -7.46
CA LYS A 106 10.86 -1.19 -8.26
C LYS A 106 9.71 -0.36 -8.88
N LYS A 107 9.03 0.45 -8.06
CA LYS A 107 7.96 1.36 -8.55
C LYS A 107 8.47 2.33 -9.62
N GLN A 108 9.64 2.90 -9.43
CA GLN A 108 10.23 3.82 -10.40
C GLN A 108 10.51 3.15 -11.75
N GLU A 109 11.02 1.93 -11.74
CA GLU A 109 11.27 1.14 -12.97
C GLU A 109 9.96 0.82 -13.70
N THR A 110 8.97 0.31 -12.98
CA THR A 110 7.64 0.01 -13.53
C THR A 110 6.99 1.26 -14.14
N LEU A 111 6.99 2.38 -13.42
CA LEU A 111 6.40 3.63 -13.90
C LEU A 111 7.14 4.18 -15.12
N LYS A 112 8.47 4.08 -15.18
CA LYS A 112 9.23 4.49 -16.36
C LYS A 112 8.87 3.65 -17.59
N ALA A 113 8.71 2.34 -17.43
CA ALA A 113 8.30 1.45 -18.52
C ALA A 113 6.89 1.82 -19.02
N LEU A 114 5.92 1.96 -18.12
CA LEU A 114 4.55 2.35 -18.46
C LEU A 114 4.47 3.70 -19.17
N LEU A 115 5.22 4.71 -18.69
CA LEU A 115 5.26 6.03 -19.32
C LEU A 115 5.91 6.00 -20.72
N SER A 116 6.89 5.11 -20.93
CA SER A 116 7.48 4.91 -22.26
C SER A 116 6.47 4.36 -23.26
N ASP A 117 5.62 3.44 -22.82
CA ASP A 117 4.59 2.82 -23.69
C ASP A 117 3.44 3.78 -24.01
N LEU A 118 3.07 4.65 -23.07
CA LEU A 118 2.05 5.67 -23.29
C LEU A 118 2.49 6.81 -24.21
N ARG A 119 3.79 6.96 -24.48
CA ARG A 119 4.35 8.01 -25.38
C ARG A 119 4.54 7.55 -26.82
N LYS A 120 4.25 6.28 -27.11
CA LYS A 120 4.23 5.72 -28.49
C LYS A 120 2.87 5.93 -29.13
#